data_9ee66d83684cb6ee1fbf487dd6b9fd93
#
_entry.id   9ee66d83684cb6ee1fbf487dd6b9fd93
#
_cell.length_a   1.000
_cell.length_b   1.000
_cell.length_c   1.000
_cell.angle_alpha   90.00
_cell.angle_beta   90.00
_cell.angle_gamma   90.00
#
_symmetry.space_group_name_H-M   'P 1'
#
loop_
_entity.id
_entity.type
_entity.pdbx_description
1 polymer ?
#
loop_
_entity_poly.entity_id
_entity_poly.type
_entity_poly.pdbx_seq_one_letter_code
_entity_poly.pdbx_strand_id
1 'polypeptide(L)'
;MSSELIKHISDASFEADVLKADKPVLVDYWAEWCGPCKMIAPILDEVSQSYKDKLQIAKMNVDENRDVPAKFGIRGIPTLMLFKGGQLAATKVGALSKSQLTSFLDGHL
;
A
#
# COMPACT_ATOMS: atom_id res chain seq x y z
N MET A 1 6.43 -10.44 -10.05
CA MET A 1 5.06 -10.62 -10.54
C MET A 1 4.08 -10.27 -9.42
N SER A 2 3.07 -9.48 -9.73
CA SER A 2 2.10 -9.09 -8.71
C SER A 2 1.04 -10.15 -8.50
N SER A 3 0.61 -10.32 -7.25
CA SER A 3 -0.52 -11.16 -6.89
C SER A 3 -1.81 -10.55 -7.48
N GLU A 4 -2.73 -11.41 -7.91
CA GLU A 4 -4.05 -10.97 -8.37
C GLU A 4 -4.85 -10.31 -7.24
N LEU A 5 -4.47 -10.57 -5.99
CA LEU A 5 -5.10 -9.97 -4.83
C LEU A 5 -4.67 -8.52 -4.60
N ILE A 6 -3.62 -8.06 -5.28
CA ILE A 6 -3.16 -6.68 -5.17
C ILE A 6 -3.86 -5.84 -6.24
N LYS A 7 -4.51 -4.77 -5.80
CA LYS A 7 -5.24 -3.88 -6.68
C LYS A 7 -4.33 -2.72 -7.11
N HIS A 8 -4.28 -2.44 -8.41
CA HIS A 8 -3.57 -1.27 -8.93
C HIS A 8 -4.54 -0.12 -8.98
N ILE A 9 -4.26 0.94 -8.21
CA ILE A 9 -5.17 2.06 -8.04
C ILE A 9 -4.60 3.33 -8.67
N SER A 10 -5.47 4.30 -8.89
CA SER A 10 -5.13 5.59 -9.49
C SER A 10 -5.69 6.73 -8.67
N ASP A 11 -5.29 7.96 -9.03
CA ASP A 11 -5.88 9.16 -8.43
C ASP A 11 -7.40 9.12 -8.59
N ALA A 12 -7.89 8.72 -9.77
CA ALA A 12 -9.33 8.68 -10.06
C ALA A 12 -10.06 7.60 -9.26
N SER A 13 -9.42 6.46 -8.99
CA SER A 13 -10.08 5.36 -8.29
C SER A 13 -9.87 5.37 -6.77
N PHE A 14 -9.02 6.26 -6.26
CA PHE A 14 -8.60 6.25 -4.86
C PHE A 14 -9.78 6.32 -3.89
N GLU A 15 -10.72 7.21 -4.13
CA GLU A 15 -11.87 7.36 -3.24
C GLU A 15 -12.66 6.06 -3.14
N ALA A 16 -13.01 5.47 -4.28
CA ALA A 16 -13.81 4.25 -4.30
C ALA A 16 -13.04 3.04 -3.77
N ASP A 17 -11.77 2.90 -4.16
CA ASP A 17 -10.98 1.71 -3.85
C ASP A 17 -10.38 1.73 -2.45
N VAL A 18 -10.15 2.91 -1.89
CA VAL A 18 -9.48 3.04 -0.59
C VAL A 18 -10.39 3.66 0.46
N LEU A 19 -10.92 4.85 0.19
CA LEU A 19 -11.68 5.59 1.21
C LEU A 19 -13.03 4.97 1.50
N LYS A 20 -13.65 4.33 0.51
CA LYS A 20 -14.97 3.68 0.65
C LYS A 20 -14.87 2.16 0.76
N ALA A 21 -13.67 1.61 0.95
CA ALA A 21 -13.48 0.17 1.04
C ALA A 21 -14.09 -0.38 2.33
N ASP A 22 -14.63 -1.59 2.24
CA ASP A 22 -15.26 -2.28 3.39
C ASP A 22 -14.25 -2.76 4.41
N LYS A 23 -13.04 -3.07 3.98
CA LYS A 23 -11.98 -3.53 4.88
C LYS A 23 -10.77 -2.62 4.79
N PRO A 24 -9.84 -2.71 5.74
CA PRO A 24 -8.63 -1.90 5.69
C PRO A 24 -7.87 -2.07 4.38
N VAL A 25 -7.24 -0.99 3.93
CA VAL A 25 -6.45 -0.99 2.69
C VAL A 25 -5.05 -0.51 3.00
N LEU A 26 -4.06 -1.30 2.61
CA LEU A 26 -2.65 -0.90 2.68
C LEU A 26 -2.26 -0.40 1.29
N VAL A 27 -1.90 0.87 1.18
CA VAL A 27 -1.49 1.49 -0.07
C VAL A 27 0.03 1.56 -0.12
N ASP A 28 0.62 0.98 -1.18
CA ASP A 28 2.06 1.03 -1.47
C ASP A 28 2.29 2.07 -2.57
N TYR A 29 2.94 3.18 -2.21
CA TYR A 29 3.36 4.20 -3.19
C TYR A 29 4.73 3.80 -3.73
N TRP A 30 4.82 3.61 -5.03
CA TRP A 30 6.01 3.03 -5.67
C TRP A 30 6.27 3.62 -7.06
N ALA A 31 7.44 3.28 -7.64
CA ALA A 31 7.77 3.64 -9.03
C ALA A 31 8.65 2.54 -9.63
N GLU A 32 8.64 2.46 -10.96
CA GLU A 32 9.42 1.44 -11.69
C GLU A 32 10.93 1.56 -11.45
N TRP A 33 11.42 2.78 -11.30
CA TRP A 33 12.86 3.03 -11.11
C TRP A 33 13.33 2.79 -9.67
N CYS A 34 12.43 2.50 -8.77
CA CYS A 34 12.73 2.41 -7.33
C CYS A 34 13.17 0.99 -6.95
N GLY A 35 14.46 0.81 -6.69
CA GLY A 35 15.00 -0.48 -6.27
C GLY A 35 14.38 -1.03 -5.00
N PRO A 36 14.33 -0.24 -3.90
CA PRO A 36 13.70 -0.70 -2.65
C PRO A 36 12.23 -1.07 -2.83
N CYS A 37 11.51 -0.39 -3.73
CA CYS A 37 10.11 -0.75 -4.03
C CYS A 37 10.02 -2.16 -4.61
N LYS A 38 10.96 -2.52 -5.48
CA LYS A 38 11.00 -3.84 -6.10
C LYS A 38 11.38 -4.92 -5.10
N MET A 39 12.18 -4.57 -4.10
CA MET A 39 12.57 -5.51 -3.05
C MET A 39 11.39 -5.94 -2.19
N ILE A 40 10.44 -5.05 -1.94
CA ILE A 40 9.28 -5.39 -1.10
C ILE A 40 8.11 -6.00 -1.90
N ALA A 41 8.16 -5.95 -3.23
CA ALA A 41 7.06 -6.48 -4.05
C ALA A 41 6.75 -7.94 -3.76
N PRO A 42 7.73 -8.87 -3.68
CA PRO A 42 7.43 -10.26 -3.32
C PRO A 42 6.85 -10.40 -1.92
N ILE A 43 7.28 -9.56 -0.99
CA ILE A 43 6.78 -9.57 0.39
C ILE A 43 5.30 -9.18 0.39
N LEU A 44 4.94 -8.14 -0.36
CA LEU A 44 3.56 -7.71 -0.49
C LEU A 44 2.68 -8.79 -1.14
N ASP A 45 3.23 -9.52 -2.13
CA ASP A 45 2.51 -10.62 -2.75
C ASP A 45 2.17 -11.71 -1.72
N GLU A 46 3.15 -12.10 -0.89
CA GLU A 46 2.93 -13.08 0.17
C GLU A 46 1.89 -12.60 1.19
N VAL A 47 2.04 -11.37 1.65
CA VAL A 47 1.15 -10.78 2.64
C VAL A 47 -0.27 -10.65 2.09
N SER A 48 -0.42 -10.34 0.80
CA SER A 48 -1.74 -10.26 0.17
C SER A 48 -2.48 -11.59 0.25
N GLN A 49 -1.76 -12.71 0.17
CA GLN A 49 -2.35 -14.04 0.32
C GLN A 49 -2.73 -14.32 1.77
N SER A 50 -1.81 -14.05 2.69
CA SER A 50 -1.99 -14.37 4.11
C SER A 50 -3.07 -13.52 4.77
N TYR A 51 -3.25 -12.29 4.32
CA TYR A 51 -4.17 -11.33 4.94
C TYR A 51 -5.41 -11.05 4.09
N LYS A 52 -5.69 -11.86 3.08
CA LYS A 52 -6.74 -11.57 2.09
C LYS A 52 -8.12 -11.33 2.69
N ASP A 53 -8.42 -11.96 3.83
CA ASP A 53 -9.73 -11.83 4.48
C ASP A 53 -9.80 -10.60 5.40
N LYS A 54 -8.65 -10.02 5.75
CA LYS A 54 -8.56 -8.93 6.72
C LYS A 54 -8.12 -7.61 6.09
N LEU A 55 -7.50 -7.65 4.92
CA LEU A 55 -6.78 -6.50 4.36
C LEU A 55 -6.79 -6.58 2.84
N GLN A 56 -7.00 -5.43 2.21
CA GLN A 56 -6.77 -5.26 0.77
C GLN A 56 -5.44 -4.54 0.60
N ILE A 57 -4.54 -5.09 -0.21
CA ILE A 57 -3.31 -4.39 -0.57
C ILE A 57 -3.53 -3.72 -1.93
N ALA A 58 -3.11 -2.47 -2.05
CA ALA A 58 -3.22 -1.69 -3.27
C ALA A 58 -1.88 -1.03 -3.58
N LYS A 59 -1.60 -0.83 -4.86
CA LYS A 59 -0.38 -0.17 -5.32
C LYS A 59 -0.72 1.06 -6.14
N MET A 60 -0.01 2.16 -5.87
CA MET A 60 -0.15 3.39 -6.64
C MET A 60 1.21 3.82 -7.17
N ASN A 61 1.34 3.85 -8.50
CA ASN A 61 2.56 4.32 -9.16
C ASN A 61 2.59 5.85 -9.12
N VAL A 62 3.60 6.42 -8.44
CA VAL A 62 3.67 7.86 -8.21
C VAL A 62 4.03 8.67 -9.47
N ASP A 63 4.62 8.02 -10.47
CA ASP A 63 4.92 8.69 -11.74
C ASP A 63 3.67 8.88 -12.59
N GLU A 64 2.69 8.01 -12.41
CA GLU A 64 1.42 8.05 -13.14
C GLU A 64 0.31 8.75 -12.37
N ASN A 65 0.49 8.94 -11.07
CA ASN A 65 -0.53 9.49 -10.18
C ASN A 65 0.14 10.50 -9.25
N ARG A 66 -0.16 11.78 -9.43
CA ARG A 66 0.50 12.85 -8.68
C ARG A 66 -0.37 13.48 -7.60
N ASP A 67 -1.69 13.40 -7.75
CA ASP A 67 -2.61 14.11 -6.86
C ASP A 67 -2.66 13.49 -5.47
N VAL A 68 -2.88 12.18 -5.37
CA VAL A 68 -2.97 11.51 -4.08
C VAL A 68 -1.63 11.54 -3.33
N PRO A 69 -0.48 11.21 -3.98
CA PRO A 69 0.81 11.33 -3.28
C PRO A 69 1.07 12.74 -2.76
N ALA A 70 0.74 13.78 -3.53
CA ALA A 70 0.92 15.16 -3.09
C ALA A 70 0.02 15.49 -1.90
N LYS A 71 -1.22 15.03 -1.94
CA LYS A 71 -2.19 15.25 -0.86
C LYS A 71 -1.69 14.69 0.47
N PHE A 72 -1.04 13.53 0.46
CA PHE A 72 -0.54 12.90 1.67
C PHE A 72 0.93 13.20 1.95
N GLY A 73 1.54 14.09 1.19
CA GLY A 73 2.91 14.52 1.43
C GLY A 73 3.95 13.44 1.23
N ILE A 74 3.74 12.55 0.25
CA ILE A 74 4.68 11.47 -0.04
C ILE A 74 5.96 12.06 -0.62
N ARG A 75 7.09 11.87 0.07
CA ARG A 75 8.40 12.39 -0.36
C ARG A 75 9.38 11.28 -0.69
N GLY A 76 9.28 10.15 -0.03
CA GLY A 76 10.15 9.01 -0.26
C GLY A 76 9.33 7.80 -0.63
N ILE A 77 9.90 6.90 -1.42
CA ILE A 77 9.26 5.64 -1.78
C ILE A 77 10.23 4.49 -1.55
N PRO A 78 9.72 3.30 -1.17
CA PRO A 78 8.31 3.03 -0.97
C PRO A 78 7.77 3.69 0.30
N THR A 79 6.51 4.09 0.27
CA THR A 79 5.78 4.49 1.47
C THR A 79 4.52 3.63 1.54
N LEU A 80 4.27 3.06 2.71
CA LEU A 80 3.08 2.25 2.95
C LEU A 80 2.15 3.01 3.88
N MET A 81 0.90 3.17 3.46
CA MET A 81 -0.13 3.82 4.28
C MET A 81 -1.29 2.88 4.49
N LEU A 82 -1.64 2.67 5.76
CA LEU A 82 -2.79 1.84 6.12
C LEU A 82 -4.00 2.73 6.36
N PHE A 83 -5.05 2.51 5.59
CA PHE A 83 -6.32 3.21 5.73
C PHE A 83 -7.36 2.28 6.34
N LYS A 84 -8.11 2.78 7.31
CA LYS A 84 -9.19 2.05 7.99
C LYS A 84 -10.42 2.94 8.07
N GLY A 85 -11.52 2.46 7.51
CA GLY A 85 -12.77 3.22 7.54
C GLY A 85 -12.64 4.59 6.86
N GLY A 86 -11.84 4.67 5.81
CA GLY A 86 -11.63 5.90 5.06
C GLY A 86 -10.63 6.87 5.68
N GLN A 87 -9.94 6.48 6.75
CA GLN A 87 -8.98 7.34 7.43
C GLN A 87 -7.61 6.73 7.49
N LEU A 88 -6.58 7.57 7.37
CA LEU A 88 -5.20 7.14 7.50
C LEU A 88 -4.92 6.74 8.94
N ALA A 89 -4.62 5.47 9.15
CA ALA A 89 -4.36 4.92 10.48
C ALA A 89 -2.87 4.86 10.81
N ALA A 90 -2.01 4.55 9.84
CA ALA A 90 -0.58 4.39 10.08
C ALA A 90 0.21 4.53 8.80
N THR A 91 1.49 4.94 8.93
CA THR A 91 2.40 5.14 7.81
C THR A 91 3.75 4.51 8.11
N LYS A 92 4.34 3.87 7.10
CA LYS A 92 5.67 3.30 7.19
C LYS A 92 6.45 3.71 5.95
N VAL A 93 7.60 4.34 6.12
CA VAL A 93 8.45 4.81 5.02
C VAL A 93 9.65 3.89 4.87
N GLY A 94 9.97 3.53 3.62
CA GLY A 94 11.15 2.73 3.30
C GLY A 94 10.85 1.25 3.22
N ALA A 95 11.82 0.50 2.69
CA ALA A 95 11.72 -0.95 2.58
C ALA A 95 11.77 -1.60 3.96
N LEU A 96 11.08 -2.72 4.11
CA LEU A 96 11.04 -3.44 5.37
C LEU A 96 10.97 -4.94 5.08
N SER A 97 11.35 -5.74 6.09
CA SER A 97 11.27 -7.19 5.99
C SER A 97 9.83 -7.65 6.14
N LYS A 98 9.59 -8.92 5.80
CA LYS A 98 8.26 -9.50 5.99
C LYS A 98 7.82 -9.43 7.45
N SER A 99 8.72 -9.76 8.39
CA SER A 99 8.38 -9.73 9.82
C SER A 99 8.07 -8.31 10.30
N GLN A 100 8.79 -7.31 9.79
CA GLN A 100 8.49 -5.92 10.12
C GLN A 100 7.13 -5.49 9.57
N LEU A 101 6.79 -5.92 8.36
CA LEU A 101 5.50 -5.60 7.77
C LEU A 101 4.36 -6.28 8.52
N THR A 102 4.49 -7.57 8.83
CA THR A 102 3.43 -8.28 9.57
C THR A 102 3.25 -7.71 10.96
N SER A 103 4.35 -7.33 11.65
CA SER A 103 4.26 -6.66 12.95
C SER A 103 3.53 -5.33 12.85
N PHE A 104 3.84 -4.54 11.82
CA PHE A 104 3.16 -3.27 11.56
C PHE A 104 1.66 -3.48 11.35
N LEU A 105 1.29 -4.44 10.51
CA LEU A 105 -0.11 -4.74 10.23
C LEU A 105 -0.83 -5.27 11.47
N ASP A 106 -0.24 -6.22 12.17
CA ASP A 106 -0.86 -6.83 13.35
C ASP A 106 -1.06 -5.82 14.47
N GLY A 107 -0.20 -4.80 14.53
CA GLY A 107 -0.32 -3.73 15.50
C GLY A 107 -1.46 -2.75 15.21
N HIS A 108 -1.99 -2.74 13.98
CA HIS A 108 -2.99 -1.76 13.56
C HIS A 108 -4.28 -2.38 13.03
N LEU A 109 -4.30 -3.67 12.78
CA LEU A 109 -5.51 -4.38 12.37
C LEU A 109 -6.27 -4.99 13.61
#